data_77f591e67e87a6dfa648526f63349982
#
_entry.id   77f591e67e87a6dfa648526f63349982
#
_cell.length_a   1.000
_cell.length_b   1.000
_cell.length_c   1.000
_cell.angle_alpha   90.00
_cell.angle_beta   90.00
_cell.angle_gamma   90.00
#
_symmetry.space_group_name_H-M   'P 1'
#
loop_
_entity.id
_entity.type
_entity.pdbx_description
1 polymer ?
#
loop_
_entity_poly.entity_id
_entity_poly.type
_entity_poly.pdbx_seq_one_letter_code
_entity_poly.pdbx_strand_id
1 'polypeptide(L)'
;MKQLTLAMAVDQCAGFGAQRKPTRREAFLDEMNRLVPWAELCAVVEPYYPKRGSGRPPIALERMLRIHFVQHWFNLADLACEEALYDSLSLRRFVGIDLGSETVPDATTLLKFRHLLEEHKLGERIFAEVGAACCRRAALKSGTIVDATLIGAPSSTKNREKARDPEMHQTRNGQQWYFGMKLHVGVDSQSGLAHSAVVTAANVHDKHPLPQLLHGQEQRVYGDSAYASQKALIRGKAPKARDFTNKRTRRKDSVDEVARRKNRNKSKIRARVEHVFAVVKRLWGFTKVRYRGLAKNANRAFVSLALANLFLSRGRFTAQVRP
;
A
#
# COMPACT_ATOMS: atom_id res chain seq x y z
N MET A 1 -17.87 -31.36 -9.28
CA MET A 1 -16.56 -31.70 -8.70
C MET A 1 -15.49 -31.28 -9.71
N LYS A 2 -14.54 -30.43 -9.33
CA LYS A 2 -13.38 -30.12 -10.18
C LYS A 2 -12.45 -31.33 -10.15
N GLN A 3 -12.20 -31.91 -11.30
CA GLN A 3 -11.26 -33.02 -11.45
C GLN A 3 -9.84 -32.50 -11.13
N LEU A 4 -9.18 -33.10 -10.17
CA LEU A 4 -7.78 -32.80 -9.83
C LEU A 4 -6.88 -33.43 -10.90
N THR A 5 -5.99 -32.65 -11.47
CA THR A 5 -4.97 -33.17 -12.37
C THR A 5 -3.95 -34.00 -11.59
N LEU A 6 -3.25 -34.91 -12.31
CA LEU A 6 -2.20 -35.76 -11.71
C LEU A 6 -1.10 -34.91 -11.03
N ALA A 7 -0.76 -33.76 -11.59
CA ALA A 7 0.19 -32.82 -11.02
C ALA A 7 -0.30 -32.21 -9.69
N MET A 8 -1.57 -31.82 -9.61
CA MET A 8 -2.20 -31.40 -8.34
C MET A 8 -2.32 -32.57 -7.34
N ALA A 9 -2.58 -33.79 -7.84
CA ALA A 9 -2.64 -34.98 -7.00
C ALA A 9 -1.28 -35.34 -6.43
N VAL A 10 -0.19 -35.21 -7.21
CA VAL A 10 1.20 -35.39 -6.73
C VAL A 10 1.59 -34.31 -5.71
N ASP A 11 1.20 -33.07 -5.95
CA ASP A 11 1.38 -31.95 -4.99
C ASP A 11 0.50 -32.07 -3.74
N GLN A 12 -0.63 -32.80 -3.81
CA GLN A 12 -1.56 -33.09 -2.73
C GLN A 12 -1.41 -34.51 -2.16
N CYS A 13 -0.49 -35.33 -2.71
CA CYS A 13 -0.28 -36.70 -2.22
C CYS A 13 -0.06 -36.67 -0.70
N ALA A 14 -0.98 -37.29 0.00
CA ALA A 14 -1.10 -37.31 1.46
C ALA A 14 0.19 -37.79 2.18
N GLY A 15 1.05 -38.55 1.50
CA GLY A 15 2.32 -39.00 2.06
C GLY A 15 3.41 -37.91 2.15
N PHE A 16 3.53 -37.02 1.14
CA PHE A 16 4.47 -35.90 1.15
C PHE A 16 3.93 -34.67 1.90
N GLY A 17 2.63 -34.43 1.81
CA GLY A 17 1.98 -33.30 2.47
C GLY A 17 1.91 -33.40 4.00
N ALA A 18 1.79 -34.62 4.53
CA ALA A 18 1.67 -34.88 5.98
C ALA A 18 2.99 -34.57 6.75
N GLN A 19 4.14 -34.65 6.08
CA GLN A 19 5.45 -34.40 6.70
C GLN A 19 5.98 -33.00 6.44
N ARG A 20 5.35 -32.19 5.56
CA ARG A 20 5.81 -30.87 5.19
C ARG A 20 5.26 -29.80 6.12
N LYS A 21 6.16 -29.16 6.86
CA LYS A 21 5.81 -27.95 7.60
C LYS A 21 5.49 -26.80 6.62
N PRO A 22 4.34 -26.11 6.77
CA PRO A 22 4.00 -24.96 5.93
C PRO A 22 5.08 -23.86 6.06
N THR A 23 5.48 -23.27 4.93
CA THR A 23 6.44 -22.19 4.91
C THR A 23 5.82 -20.90 5.47
N ARG A 24 6.65 -19.97 5.95
CA ARG A 24 6.16 -18.65 6.39
C ARG A 24 5.43 -17.90 5.26
N ARG A 25 5.86 -18.09 4.02
CA ARG A 25 5.22 -17.51 2.82
C ARG A 25 3.82 -18.09 2.63
N GLU A 26 3.69 -19.40 2.72
CA GLU A 26 2.42 -20.11 2.60
C GLU A 26 1.42 -19.66 3.68
N ALA A 27 1.82 -19.66 4.94
CA ALA A 27 1.01 -19.16 6.04
C ALA A 27 0.56 -17.69 5.85
N PHE A 28 1.46 -16.82 5.36
CA PHE A 28 1.13 -15.44 5.03
C PHE A 28 0.11 -15.33 3.90
N LEU A 29 0.28 -16.10 2.83
CA LEU A 29 -0.64 -16.09 1.68
C LEU A 29 -2.01 -16.62 2.06
N ASP A 30 -2.08 -17.67 2.89
CA ASP A 30 -3.34 -18.22 3.42
C ASP A 30 -4.06 -17.21 4.33
N GLU A 31 -3.31 -16.50 5.16
CA GLU A 31 -3.87 -15.43 6.00
C GLU A 31 -4.42 -14.30 5.12
N MET A 32 -3.65 -13.81 4.13
CA MET A 32 -4.09 -12.76 3.22
C MET A 32 -5.28 -13.21 2.36
N ASN A 33 -5.32 -14.46 1.92
CA ASN A 33 -6.45 -15.01 1.16
C ASN A 33 -7.79 -14.89 1.91
N ARG A 34 -7.76 -15.05 3.23
CA ARG A 34 -8.96 -14.93 4.10
C ARG A 34 -9.34 -13.49 4.39
N LEU A 35 -8.37 -12.57 4.37
CA LEU A 35 -8.59 -11.16 4.74
C LEU A 35 -9.02 -10.29 3.57
N VAL A 36 -8.52 -10.57 2.37
CA VAL A 36 -8.81 -9.78 1.17
C VAL A 36 -10.28 -9.96 0.77
N PRO A 37 -11.04 -8.88 0.61
CA PRO A 37 -12.43 -8.91 0.15
C PRO A 37 -12.48 -9.07 -1.38
N TRP A 38 -12.22 -10.30 -1.88
CA TRP A 38 -12.03 -10.56 -3.31
C TRP A 38 -13.22 -10.14 -4.15
N ALA A 39 -14.44 -10.43 -3.72
CA ALA A 39 -15.66 -10.10 -4.48
C ALA A 39 -15.81 -8.59 -4.68
N GLU A 40 -15.62 -7.82 -3.62
CA GLU A 40 -15.74 -6.35 -3.64
C GLU A 40 -14.64 -5.74 -4.51
N LEU A 41 -13.42 -6.26 -4.44
CA LEU A 41 -12.31 -5.76 -5.26
C LEU A 41 -12.47 -6.13 -6.74
N CYS A 42 -12.98 -7.33 -7.03
CA CYS A 42 -13.35 -7.70 -8.39
C CYS A 42 -14.42 -6.75 -8.95
N ALA A 43 -15.46 -6.44 -8.17
CA ALA A 43 -16.53 -5.53 -8.57
C ALA A 43 -16.02 -4.10 -8.90
N VAL A 44 -14.94 -3.64 -8.22
CA VAL A 44 -14.29 -2.35 -8.54
C VAL A 44 -13.64 -2.36 -9.92
N VAL A 45 -13.03 -3.48 -10.34
CA VAL A 45 -12.23 -3.58 -11.56
C VAL A 45 -13.05 -4.09 -12.75
N GLU A 46 -14.05 -4.93 -12.52
CA GLU A 46 -14.86 -5.63 -13.52
C GLU A 46 -15.42 -4.73 -14.63
N PRO A 47 -15.92 -3.50 -14.36
CA PRO A 47 -16.43 -2.61 -15.42
C PRO A 47 -15.43 -2.24 -16.50
N TYR A 48 -14.14 -2.32 -16.17
CA TYR A 48 -13.03 -1.95 -17.06
C TYR A 48 -12.29 -3.17 -17.62
N TYR A 49 -12.59 -4.36 -17.07
CA TYR A 49 -11.88 -5.57 -17.45
C TYR A 49 -12.40 -6.12 -18.77
N PRO A 50 -11.52 -6.64 -19.65
CA PRO A 50 -11.94 -7.19 -20.94
C PRO A 50 -12.99 -8.29 -20.78
N LYS A 51 -14.06 -8.20 -21.55
CA LYS A 51 -15.11 -9.24 -21.61
C LYS A 51 -14.73 -10.33 -22.58
N ARG A 52 -15.31 -11.52 -22.38
CA ARG A 52 -15.14 -12.64 -23.29
C ARG A 52 -15.73 -12.27 -24.68
N GLY A 53 -14.89 -12.36 -25.70
CA GLY A 53 -15.25 -12.15 -27.11
C GLY A 53 -14.95 -13.37 -27.95
N SER A 54 -14.79 -13.20 -29.26
CA SER A 54 -14.45 -14.26 -30.23
C SER A 54 -12.99 -14.73 -30.17
N GLY A 55 -12.11 -14.04 -29.46
CA GLY A 55 -10.70 -14.39 -29.33
C GLY A 55 -10.38 -15.24 -28.09
N ARG A 56 -9.09 -15.33 -27.72
CA ARG A 56 -8.65 -16.00 -26.49
C ARG A 56 -9.37 -15.38 -25.29
N PRO A 57 -10.06 -16.19 -24.46
CA PRO A 57 -10.76 -15.66 -23.30
C PRO A 57 -9.79 -14.98 -22.33
N PRO A 58 -10.21 -13.86 -21.71
CA PRO A 58 -9.39 -13.19 -20.71
C PRO A 58 -9.18 -14.10 -19.49
N ILE A 59 -8.04 -13.94 -18.83
CA ILE A 59 -7.74 -14.63 -17.59
C ILE A 59 -8.74 -14.16 -16.53
N ALA A 60 -9.16 -15.05 -15.61
CA ALA A 60 -10.09 -14.68 -14.55
C ALA A 60 -9.60 -13.46 -13.77
N LEU A 61 -10.46 -12.45 -13.58
CA LEU A 61 -10.11 -11.17 -12.97
C LEU A 61 -9.51 -11.34 -11.57
N GLU A 62 -10.11 -12.18 -10.74
CA GLU A 62 -9.60 -12.46 -9.38
C GLU A 62 -8.17 -12.99 -9.43
N ARG A 63 -7.86 -13.87 -10.39
CA ARG A 63 -6.50 -14.39 -10.60
C ARG A 63 -5.51 -13.27 -10.93
N MET A 64 -5.89 -12.34 -11.80
CA MET A 64 -5.05 -11.20 -12.13
C MET A 64 -4.82 -10.27 -10.94
N LEU A 65 -5.84 -10.04 -10.11
CA LEU A 65 -5.69 -9.30 -8.84
C LEU A 65 -4.77 -10.02 -7.87
N ARG A 66 -4.89 -11.35 -7.73
CA ARG A 66 -4.01 -12.16 -6.88
C ARG A 66 -2.55 -12.06 -7.31
N ILE A 67 -2.26 -12.15 -8.61
CA ILE A 67 -0.91 -11.97 -9.15
C ILE A 67 -0.40 -10.55 -8.87
N HIS A 68 -1.23 -9.54 -9.10
CA HIS A 68 -0.86 -8.15 -8.84
C HIS A 68 -0.53 -7.92 -7.36
N PHE A 69 -1.27 -8.52 -6.43
CA PHE A 69 -0.96 -8.43 -4.99
C PHE A 69 0.32 -9.17 -4.61
N VAL A 70 0.60 -10.32 -5.24
CA VAL A 70 1.88 -11.02 -5.11
C VAL A 70 3.04 -10.11 -5.53
N GLN A 71 2.91 -9.37 -6.65
CA GLN A 71 3.92 -8.40 -7.06
C GLN A 71 4.18 -7.31 -6.01
N HIS A 72 3.14 -6.86 -5.31
CA HIS A 72 3.27 -5.86 -4.24
C HIS A 72 3.92 -6.45 -2.98
N TRP A 73 3.45 -7.59 -2.49
CA TRP A 73 3.94 -8.21 -1.25
C TRP A 73 5.39 -8.66 -1.34
N PHE A 74 5.81 -9.18 -2.50
CA PHE A 74 7.15 -9.72 -2.70
C PHE A 74 8.05 -8.81 -3.55
N ASN A 75 7.56 -7.59 -3.88
CA ASN A 75 8.28 -6.60 -4.68
C ASN A 75 8.81 -7.15 -6.01
N LEU A 76 8.01 -7.95 -6.73
CA LEU A 76 8.40 -8.60 -7.98
C LEU A 76 8.14 -7.69 -9.19
N ALA A 77 9.08 -7.66 -10.14
CA ALA A 77 8.86 -7.13 -11.47
C ALA A 77 7.97 -8.08 -12.30
N ASP A 78 7.49 -7.63 -13.45
CA ASP A 78 6.57 -8.44 -14.25
C ASP A 78 7.21 -9.78 -14.65
N LEU A 79 8.43 -9.76 -15.21
CA LEU A 79 9.18 -10.97 -15.56
C LEU A 79 9.50 -11.83 -14.33
N ALA A 80 10.02 -11.23 -13.26
CA ALA A 80 10.34 -11.97 -12.03
C ALA A 80 9.09 -12.57 -11.36
N CYS A 81 7.90 -11.97 -11.56
CA CYS A 81 6.65 -12.54 -11.08
C CYS A 81 6.22 -13.76 -11.90
N GLU A 82 6.36 -13.69 -13.23
CA GLU A 82 6.15 -14.82 -14.11
C GLU A 82 7.05 -16.00 -13.73
N GLU A 83 8.38 -15.79 -13.62
CA GLU A 83 9.35 -16.81 -13.18
C GLU A 83 9.00 -17.38 -11.81
N ALA A 84 8.68 -16.52 -10.83
CA ALA A 84 8.32 -16.96 -9.49
C ALA A 84 7.03 -17.81 -9.45
N LEU A 85 6.11 -17.62 -10.39
CA LEU A 85 4.92 -18.46 -10.53
C LEU A 85 5.25 -19.83 -11.12
N TYR A 86 6.28 -19.94 -11.98
CA TYR A 86 6.79 -21.25 -12.42
C TYR A 86 7.52 -22.00 -11.30
N ASP A 87 8.31 -21.32 -10.48
CA ASP A 87 9.15 -21.96 -9.47
C ASP A 87 8.45 -22.27 -8.16
N SER A 88 7.49 -21.41 -7.73
CA SER A 88 6.93 -21.46 -6.38
C SER A 88 5.54 -22.08 -6.34
N LEU A 89 5.44 -23.27 -5.78
CA LEU A 89 4.16 -23.96 -5.51
C LEU A 89 3.22 -23.11 -4.64
N SER A 90 3.73 -22.46 -3.59
CA SER A 90 2.90 -21.63 -2.69
C SER A 90 2.27 -20.43 -3.41
N LEU A 91 2.99 -19.81 -4.37
CA LEU A 91 2.45 -18.74 -5.19
C LEU A 91 1.39 -19.26 -6.16
N ARG A 92 1.66 -20.39 -6.84
CA ARG A 92 0.68 -21.03 -7.73
C ARG A 92 -0.62 -21.37 -7.01
N ARG A 93 -0.53 -22.02 -5.85
CA ARG A 93 -1.71 -22.35 -5.03
C ARG A 93 -2.52 -21.11 -4.66
N PHE A 94 -1.85 -20.05 -4.24
CA PHE A 94 -2.52 -18.78 -3.91
C PHE A 94 -3.22 -18.16 -5.11
N VAL A 95 -2.59 -18.19 -6.29
CA VAL A 95 -3.14 -17.60 -7.54
C VAL A 95 -4.14 -18.54 -8.20
N GLY A 96 -4.11 -19.83 -7.89
CA GLY A 96 -4.98 -20.85 -8.48
C GLY A 96 -4.53 -21.25 -9.88
N ILE A 97 -3.21 -21.39 -10.11
CA ILE A 97 -2.63 -21.88 -11.38
C ILE A 97 -2.21 -23.35 -11.22
N ASP A 98 -2.62 -24.16 -12.19
CA ASP A 98 -2.22 -25.56 -12.34
C ASP A 98 -1.43 -25.73 -13.64
N LEU A 99 -0.12 -25.93 -13.53
CA LEU A 99 0.78 -26.12 -14.67
C LEU A 99 0.49 -27.39 -15.51
N GLY A 100 -0.29 -28.33 -14.94
CA GLY A 100 -0.73 -29.51 -15.71
C GLY A 100 -1.84 -29.22 -16.72
N SER A 101 -2.54 -28.09 -16.57
CA SER A 101 -3.69 -27.73 -17.41
C SER A 101 -3.58 -26.37 -18.07
N GLU A 102 -2.72 -25.47 -17.59
CA GLU A 102 -2.62 -24.10 -18.09
C GLU A 102 -1.20 -23.51 -17.93
N THR A 103 -0.93 -22.49 -18.72
CA THR A 103 0.34 -21.75 -18.65
C THR A 103 0.23 -20.56 -17.70
N VAL A 104 1.36 -20.15 -17.09
CA VAL A 104 1.46 -18.91 -16.33
C VAL A 104 1.20 -17.72 -17.26
N PRO A 105 0.47 -16.67 -16.79
CA PRO A 105 0.36 -15.41 -17.51
C PRO A 105 1.73 -14.77 -17.71
N ASP A 106 2.05 -14.39 -18.95
CA ASP A 106 3.31 -13.78 -19.30
C ASP A 106 3.45 -12.35 -18.73
N ALA A 107 4.70 -11.85 -18.66
CA ALA A 107 5.01 -10.51 -18.20
C ALA A 107 4.25 -9.41 -18.96
N THR A 108 3.96 -9.62 -20.25
CA THR A 108 3.18 -8.68 -21.08
C THR A 108 1.72 -8.61 -20.63
N THR A 109 1.14 -9.74 -20.26
CA THR A 109 -0.22 -9.80 -19.69
C THR A 109 -0.29 -9.08 -18.34
N LEU A 110 0.73 -9.26 -17.48
CA LEU A 110 0.81 -8.55 -16.20
C LEU A 110 0.96 -7.04 -16.41
N LEU A 111 1.77 -6.63 -17.39
CA LEU A 111 1.95 -5.23 -17.78
C LEU A 111 0.62 -4.61 -18.25
N LYS A 112 -0.13 -5.30 -19.14
CA LYS A 112 -1.44 -4.83 -19.63
C LYS A 112 -2.44 -4.65 -18.49
N PHE A 113 -2.50 -5.61 -17.57
CA PHE A 113 -3.38 -5.50 -16.40
C PHE A 113 -3.01 -4.30 -15.52
N ARG A 114 -1.73 -4.07 -15.26
CA ARG A 114 -1.28 -2.89 -14.52
C ARG A 114 -1.65 -1.59 -15.22
N HIS A 115 -1.47 -1.49 -16.55
CA HIS A 115 -1.85 -0.31 -17.32
C HIS A 115 -3.36 -0.03 -17.21
N LEU A 116 -4.20 -1.06 -17.25
CA LEU A 116 -5.64 -0.93 -17.03
C LEU A 116 -5.93 -0.31 -15.64
N LEU A 117 -5.26 -0.80 -14.58
CA LEU A 117 -5.43 -0.24 -13.24
C LEU A 117 -4.94 1.23 -13.15
N GLU A 118 -3.87 1.57 -13.86
CA GLU A 118 -3.29 2.91 -13.92
C GLU A 118 -4.19 3.89 -14.68
N GLU A 119 -4.66 3.52 -15.87
CA GLU A 119 -5.50 4.31 -16.75
C GLU A 119 -6.80 4.74 -16.07
N HIS A 120 -7.43 3.81 -15.37
CA HIS A 120 -8.70 4.06 -14.68
C HIS A 120 -8.54 4.43 -13.20
N LYS A 121 -7.31 4.70 -12.71
CA LYS A 121 -6.98 5.06 -11.31
C LYS A 121 -7.57 4.08 -10.29
N LEU A 122 -7.60 2.79 -10.64
CA LEU A 122 -8.27 1.77 -9.83
C LEU A 122 -7.54 1.49 -8.51
N GLY A 123 -6.25 1.82 -8.40
CA GLY A 123 -5.53 1.72 -7.13
C GLY A 123 -6.14 2.57 -6.02
N GLU A 124 -6.60 3.78 -6.34
CA GLU A 124 -7.31 4.66 -5.39
C GLU A 124 -8.65 4.05 -4.94
N ARG A 125 -9.39 3.48 -5.89
CA ARG A 125 -10.69 2.82 -5.62
C ARG A 125 -10.50 1.53 -4.79
N ILE A 126 -9.47 0.74 -5.09
CA ILE A 126 -9.07 -0.44 -4.29
C ILE A 126 -8.74 -0.02 -2.86
N PHE A 127 -7.98 1.09 -2.70
CA PHE A 127 -7.65 1.62 -1.38
C PHE A 127 -8.89 2.04 -0.60
N ALA A 128 -9.80 2.75 -1.25
CA ALA A 128 -11.06 3.17 -0.64
C ALA A 128 -11.94 1.97 -0.24
N GLU A 129 -12.08 0.95 -1.10
CA GLU A 129 -12.88 -0.24 -0.82
C GLU A 129 -12.31 -1.07 0.34
N VAL A 130 -11.00 -1.29 0.35
CA VAL A 130 -10.33 -1.94 1.49
C VAL A 130 -10.50 -1.12 2.77
N GLY A 131 -10.38 0.21 2.68
CA GLY A 131 -10.65 1.12 3.78
C GLY A 131 -12.07 0.93 4.33
N ALA A 132 -13.09 0.92 3.47
CA ALA A 132 -14.48 0.68 3.84
C ALA A 132 -14.66 -0.71 4.48
N ALA A 133 -14.06 -1.76 3.93
CA ALA A 133 -14.09 -3.11 4.49
C ALA A 133 -13.47 -3.18 5.89
N CYS A 134 -12.33 -2.51 6.10
CA CYS A 134 -11.70 -2.39 7.41
C CYS A 134 -12.56 -1.57 8.39
N CYS A 135 -13.22 -0.50 7.91
CA CYS A 135 -14.09 0.35 8.74
C CYS A 135 -15.40 -0.32 9.13
N ARG A 136 -15.99 -1.16 8.29
CA ARG A 136 -17.16 -1.99 8.67
C ARG A 136 -16.87 -2.85 9.90
N ARG A 137 -15.60 -3.18 10.13
CA ARG A 137 -15.13 -4.03 11.24
C ARG A 137 -14.48 -3.24 12.39
N ALA A 138 -14.05 -2.00 12.14
CA ALA A 138 -13.47 -1.10 13.15
C ALA A 138 -13.72 0.35 12.73
N ALA A 139 -14.73 1.01 13.30
CA ALA A 139 -15.06 2.39 12.97
C ALA A 139 -13.84 3.31 13.01
N LEU A 140 -13.67 4.15 12.00
CA LEU A 140 -12.68 5.24 12.02
C LEU A 140 -13.00 6.15 13.19
N LYS A 141 -12.00 6.42 14.00
CA LYS A 141 -12.15 7.21 15.21
C LYS A 141 -11.60 8.64 14.99
N SER A 142 -12.02 9.54 15.84
CA SER A 142 -11.97 11.00 15.72
C SER A 142 -10.59 11.65 15.65
N GLY A 143 -9.51 10.93 15.38
CA GLY A 143 -8.16 11.50 15.34
C GLY A 143 -7.36 11.05 14.12
N THR A 144 -6.76 11.99 13.40
CA THR A 144 -5.89 11.72 12.24
C THR A 144 -4.44 12.08 12.55
N ILE A 145 -3.54 11.17 12.20
CA ILE A 145 -2.09 11.39 12.17
C ILE A 145 -1.71 11.66 10.72
N VAL A 146 -1.07 12.79 10.45
CA VAL A 146 -0.55 13.14 9.13
C VAL A 146 0.96 13.04 9.13
N ASP A 147 1.51 12.38 8.13
CA ASP A 147 2.97 12.26 7.94
C ASP A 147 3.31 11.98 6.47
N ALA A 148 4.57 12.13 6.10
CA ALA A 148 5.04 11.90 4.75
C ALA A 148 6.32 11.06 4.75
N THR A 149 6.48 10.23 3.72
CA THR A 149 7.72 9.48 3.52
C THR A 149 8.24 9.68 2.10
N LEU A 150 9.56 9.71 1.97
CA LEU A 150 10.25 9.82 0.68
C LEU A 150 10.35 8.44 0.01
N ILE A 151 10.04 8.38 -1.26
CA ILE A 151 10.28 7.24 -2.15
C ILE A 151 11.30 7.71 -3.19
N GLY A 152 12.47 7.09 -3.21
CA GLY A 152 13.58 7.50 -4.08
C GLY A 152 13.30 7.17 -5.55
N ALA A 153 13.77 8.02 -6.46
CA ALA A 153 13.78 7.77 -7.90
C ALA A 153 15.23 7.71 -8.42
N PRO A 154 15.47 7.02 -9.55
CA PRO A 154 16.79 7.03 -10.18
C PRO A 154 17.21 8.46 -10.54
N SER A 155 18.34 8.88 -10.01
CA SER A 155 18.91 10.21 -10.32
C SER A 155 19.84 10.20 -11.54
N SER A 156 20.12 9.02 -12.10
CA SER A 156 21.01 8.85 -13.26
C SER A 156 20.35 9.39 -14.54
N THR A 157 21.16 10.00 -15.39
CA THR A 157 20.80 10.45 -16.75
C THR A 157 21.33 9.48 -17.83
N LYS A 158 21.87 8.31 -17.43
CA LYS A 158 22.40 7.28 -18.34
C LYS A 158 21.29 6.42 -18.99
N ASN A 159 20.17 7.04 -19.35
CA ASN A 159 19.07 6.41 -20.06
C ASN A 159 19.04 6.91 -21.52
N ARG A 160 18.19 6.30 -22.36
CA ARG A 160 18.03 6.65 -23.78
C ARG A 160 17.76 8.16 -23.99
N GLU A 161 16.99 8.77 -23.10
CA GLU A 161 16.57 10.18 -23.19
C GLU A 161 17.57 11.15 -22.53
N LYS A 162 18.65 10.63 -21.91
CA LYS A 162 19.66 11.39 -21.15
C LYS A 162 19.05 12.37 -20.14
N ALA A 163 17.84 12.06 -19.63
CA ALA A 163 17.06 12.92 -18.75
C ALA A 163 16.53 12.17 -17.55
N ARG A 164 16.42 12.85 -16.42
CA ARG A 164 15.71 12.37 -15.23
C ARG A 164 14.20 12.39 -15.49
N ASP A 165 13.45 11.71 -14.63
CA ASP A 165 11.98 11.79 -14.64
C ASP A 165 11.55 13.23 -14.31
N PRO A 166 10.84 13.94 -15.22
CA PRO A 166 10.49 15.36 -15.04
C PRO A 166 9.46 15.59 -13.93
N GLU A 167 8.68 14.57 -13.55
CA GLU A 167 7.69 14.65 -12.47
C GLU A 167 8.31 14.40 -11.08
N MET A 168 9.56 13.92 -11.03
CA MET A 168 10.30 13.70 -9.79
C MET A 168 11.22 14.85 -9.50
N HIS A 169 11.32 15.27 -8.22
CA HIS A 169 12.14 16.41 -7.83
C HIS A 169 13.09 16.09 -6.67
N GLN A 170 14.03 17.02 -6.45
CA GLN A 170 14.97 16.91 -5.34
C GLN A 170 14.36 17.53 -4.06
N THR A 171 14.68 16.92 -2.94
CA THR A 171 14.40 17.47 -1.60
C THR A 171 15.58 17.19 -0.68
N ARG A 172 15.76 18.03 0.34
CA ARG A 172 16.80 17.84 1.34
C ARG A 172 16.16 17.37 2.65
N ASN A 173 16.68 16.29 3.21
CA ASN A 173 16.30 15.83 4.54
C ASN A 173 17.56 15.74 5.41
N GLY A 174 17.66 16.60 6.42
CA GLY A 174 18.91 16.80 7.16
C GLY A 174 20.01 17.34 6.24
N GLN A 175 21.13 16.61 6.14
CA GLN A 175 22.24 16.97 5.25
C GLN A 175 22.22 16.21 3.91
N GLN A 176 21.30 15.25 3.74
CA GLN A 176 21.27 14.39 2.55
C GLN A 176 20.22 14.86 1.54
N TRP A 177 20.60 14.84 0.26
CA TRP A 177 19.71 15.11 -0.85
C TRP A 177 19.07 13.83 -1.37
N TYR A 178 17.79 13.92 -1.67
CA TYR A 178 16.98 12.84 -2.24
C TYR A 178 16.34 13.33 -3.53
N PHE A 179 16.29 12.46 -4.54
CA PHE A 179 15.51 12.68 -5.75
C PHE A 179 14.39 11.66 -5.80
N GLY A 180 13.15 12.09 -6.04
CA GLY A 180 11.99 11.18 -6.08
C GLY A 180 10.66 11.86 -5.81
N MET A 181 9.80 11.13 -5.10
CA MET A 181 8.45 11.55 -4.72
C MET A 181 8.23 11.43 -3.20
N LYS A 182 7.20 12.11 -2.71
CA LYS A 182 6.67 11.95 -1.36
C LYS A 182 5.34 11.22 -1.39
N LEU A 183 5.18 10.28 -0.47
CA LEU A 183 3.91 9.66 -0.13
C LEU A 183 3.44 10.25 1.19
N HIS A 184 2.40 11.09 1.14
CA HIS A 184 1.73 11.65 2.30
C HIS A 184 0.56 10.76 2.69
N VAL A 185 0.39 10.50 3.98
CA VAL A 185 -0.70 9.64 4.49
C VAL A 185 -1.44 10.30 5.64
N GLY A 186 -2.76 10.09 5.67
CA GLY A 186 -3.60 10.31 6.84
C GLY A 186 -3.93 8.95 7.46
N VAL A 187 -3.56 8.77 8.73
CA VAL A 187 -3.71 7.51 9.47
C VAL A 187 -4.60 7.74 10.67
N ASP A 188 -5.58 6.89 10.88
CA ASP A 188 -6.41 6.97 12.08
C ASP A 188 -5.59 6.72 13.34
N SER A 189 -5.69 7.63 14.29
CA SER A 189 -4.86 7.66 15.49
C SER A 189 -5.10 6.52 16.46
N GLN A 190 -6.19 5.78 16.34
CA GLN A 190 -6.52 4.65 17.21
C GLN A 190 -6.31 3.31 16.51
N SER A 191 -6.80 3.16 15.28
CA SER A 191 -6.62 1.92 14.53
C SER A 191 -5.23 1.78 13.91
N GLY A 192 -4.54 2.89 13.62
CA GLY A 192 -3.27 2.88 12.90
C GLY A 192 -3.42 2.55 11.41
N LEU A 193 -4.64 2.58 10.86
CA LEU A 193 -4.93 2.32 9.47
C LEU A 193 -4.91 3.60 8.64
N ALA A 194 -4.34 3.56 7.45
CA ALA A 194 -4.36 4.68 6.51
C ALA A 194 -5.76 4.83 5.92
N HIS A 195 -6.33 6.04 5.98
CA HIS A 195 -7.64 6.37 5.40
C HIS A 195 -7.53 7.35 4.23
N SER A 196 -6.43 8.06 4.10
CA SER A 196 -6.19 8.99 3.00
C SER A 196 -4.71 8.98 2.60
N ALA A 197 -4.44 9.26 1.34
CA ALA A 197 -3.07 9.36 0.84
C ALA A 197 -3.00 10.35 -0.34
N VAL A 198 -1.85 10.99 -0.48
CA VAL A 198 -1.53 11.89 -1.60
C VAL A 198 -0.10 11.65 -2.01
N VAL A 199 0.14 11.57 -3.32
CA VAL A 199 1.51 11.46 -3.87
C VAL A 199 1.87 12.77 -4.55
N THR A 200 3.06 13.28 -4.24
CA THR A 200 3.59 14.52 -4.80
C THR A 200 5.06 14.37 -5.19
N ALA A 201 5.57 15.27 -6.00
CA ALA A 201 7.01 15.41 -6.17
C ALA A 201 7.69 15.72 -4.82
N ALA A 202 8.94 15.29 -4.65
CA ALA A 202 9.61 15.39 -3.35
C ALA A 202 9.84 16.83 -2.86
N ASN A 203 9.85 17.82 -3.74
CA ASN A 203 10.02 19.23 -3.39
C ASN A 203 8.75 19.90 -2.84
N VAL A 204 7.58 19.26 -2.97
CA VAL A 204 6.34 19.80 -2.42
C VAL A 204 6.39 19.75 -0.89
N HIS A 205 6.09 20.89 -0.26
CA HIS A 205 6.10 20.99 1.20
C HIS A 205 4.88 20.26 1.79
N ASP A 206 5.08 19.54 2.90
CA ASP A 206 4.10 18.63 3.51
C ASP A 206 2.78 19.31 3.94
N LYS A 207 2.79 20.64 4.14
CA LYS A 207 1.58 21.43 4.43
C LYS A 207 0.56 21.49 3.29
N HIS A 208 1.01 21.39 2.03
CA HIS A 208 0.11 21.56 0.88
C HIS A 208 -0.91 20.41 0.74
N PRO A 209 -0.53 19.12 0.87
CA PRO A 209 -1.49 18.03 0.84
C PRO A 209 -2.33 17.89 2.12
N LEU A 210 -2.01 18.60 3.21
CA LEU A 210 -2.67 18.45 4.50
C LEU A 210 -4.21 18.45 4.43
N PRO A 211 -4.90 19.38 3.71
CA PRO A 211 -6.37 19.36 3.63
C PRO A 211 -6.93 18.10 2.96
N GLN A 212 -6.18 17.47 2.05
CA GLN A 212 -6.59 16.25 1.35
C GLN A 212 -6.40 15.00 2.22
N LEU A 213 -5.57 15.07 3.26
CA LEU A 213 -5.33 13.99 4.20
C LEU A 213 -6.36 13.94 5.35
N LEU A 214 -7.23 14.95 5.45
CA LEU A 214 -8.25 15.05 6.47
C LEU A 214 -9.63 14.69 5.91
N HIS A 215 -10.43 13.92 6.67
CA HIS A 215 -11.79 13.53 6.28
C HIS A 215 -12.88 14.53 6.72
N GLY A 216 -12.53 15.55 7.53
CA GLY A 216 -13.41 16.62 7.95
C GLY A 216 -14.15 16.41 9.27
N GLN A 217 -14.13 15.21 9.83
CA GLN A 217 -14.79 14.88 11.11
C GLN A 217 -13.81 14.68 12.27
N GLU A 218 -12.56 15.07 12.08
CA GLU A 218 -11.53 14.93 13.09
C GLU A 218 -11.83 15.79 14.31
N GLN A 219 -11.57 15.23 15.49
CA GLN A 219 -11.49 15.96 16.75
C GLN A 219 -10.04 16.32 17.10
N ARG A 220 -9.06 15.56 16.57
CA ARG A 220 -7.63 15.74 16.84
C ARG A 220 -6.82 15.47 15.59
N VAL A 221 -5.87 16.36 15.28
CA VAL A 221 -4.91 16.17 14.18
C VAL A 221 -3.51 16.16 14.78
N TYR A 222 -2.75 15.09 14.51
CA TYR A 222 -1.37 14.90 14.93
C TYR A 222 -0.46 15.00 13.69
N GLY A 223 0.69 15.62 13.86
CA GLY A 223 1.71 15.73 12.81
C GLY A 223 3.05 16.11 13.42
N ASP A 224 4.09 16.07 12.63
CA ASP A 224 5.41 16.53 13.04
C ASP A 224 5.50 18.08 13.03
N SER A 225 6.69 18.61 13.26
CA SER A 225 6.92 20.06 13.27
C SER A 225 6.83 20.73 11.89
N ALA A 226 6.83 19.97 10.79
CA ALA A 226 6.60 20.51 9.44
C ALA A 226 5.15 20.95 9.25
N TYR A 227 4.22 20.36 9.99
CA TYR A 227 2.80 20.75 10.03
C TYR A 227 2.48 21.80 11.12
N ALA A 228 3.49 22.27 11.86
CA ALA A 228 3.28 23.27 12.90
C ALA A 228 2.70 24.57 12.31
N SER A 229 1.82 25.22 13.07
CA SER A 229 1.20 26.51 12.68
C SER A 229 0.20 26.44 11.50
N GLN A 230 -0.29 25.24 11.14
CA GLN A 230 -1.28 25.05 10.06
C GLN A 230 -2.73 25.01 10.58
N LYS A 231 -3.01 25.71 11.69
CA LYS A 231 -4.36 25.73 12.31
C LYS A 231 -5.46 26.18 11.36
N ALA A 232 -5.18 27.15 10.49
CA ALA A 232 -6.16 27.66 9.52
C ALA A 232 -6.54 26.56 8.51
N LEU A 233 -5.56 25.82 7.96
CA LEU A 233 -5.81 24.71 7.04
C LEU A 233 -6.57 23.56 7.72
N ILE A 234 -6.19 23.23 8.96
CA ILE A 234 -6.88 22.19 9.74
C ILE A 234 -8.33 22.58 9.99
N ARG A 235 -8.58 23.81 10.48
CA ARG A 235 -9.94 24.29 10.76
C ARG A 235 -10.79 24.45 9.51
N GLY A 236 -10.20 24.87 8.38
CA GLY A 236 -10.90 24.98 7.12
C GLY A 236 -11.46 23.65 6.63
N LYS A 237 -10.75 22.54 6.88
CA LYS A 237 -11.20 21.19 6.47
C LYS A 237 -11.94 20.45 7.59
N ALA A 238 -11.47 20.55 8.83
CA ALA A 238 -12.02 19.90 10.02
C ALA A 238 -12.30 20.94 11.13
N PRO A 239 -13.46 21.63 11.12
CA PRO A 239 -13.73 22.76 12.02
C PRO A 239 -13.69 22.41 13.52
N LYS A 240 -14.01 21.15 13.87
CA LYS A 240 -14.04 20.65 15.25
C LYS A 240 -12.66 20.14 15.71
N ALA A 241 -11.68 20.06 14.82
CA ALA A 241 -10.38 19.48 15.13
C ALA A 241 -9.53 20.39 16.00
N ARG A 242 -8.95 19.79 17.05
CA ARG A 242 -7.87 20.40 17.83
C ARG A 242 -6.52 20.04 17.22
N ASP A 243 -5.65 21.04 17.07
CA ASP A 243 -4.30 20.89 16.54
C ASP A 243 -3.36 20.31 17.62
N PHE A 244 -2.92 19.07 17.41
CA PHE A 244 -1.94 18.36 18.21
C PHE A 244 -0.60 18.18 17.48
N THR A 245 -0.32 18.96 16.44
CA THR A 245 0.98 18.92 15.76
C THR A 245 2.11 19.28 16.73
N ASN A 246 3.30 18.75 16.49
CA ASN A 246 4.46 19.02 17.31
C ASN A 246 4.93 20.45 17.09
N LYS A 247 5.24 21.17 18.18
CA LYS A 247 5.83 22.50 18.10
C LYS A 247 7.35 22.42 17.96
N ARG A 248 7.95 23.40 17.31
CA ARG A 248 9.42 23.57 17.36
C ARG A 248 9.82 23.94 18.80
N THR A 249 10.67 23.12 19.40
CA THR A 249 11.11 23.28 20.80
C THR A 249 12.42 24.02 20.93
N ARG A 250 13.23 24.08 19.88
CA ARG A 250 14.51 24.78 19.88
C ARG A 250 14.39 26.10 19.13
N ARG A 251 14.72 27.20 19.79
CA ARG A 251 14.84 28.55 19.22
C ARG A 251 16.20 29.10 19.62
N LYS A 252 17.11 29.29 18.66
CA LYS A 252 18.50 29.70 18.90
C LYS A 252 19.12 28.83 20.03
N ASP A 253 19.51 29.40 21.13
CA ASP A 253 20.20 28.72 22.24
C ASP A 253 19.30 28.22 23.37
N SER A 254 17.98 28.43 23.27
CA SER A 254 17.02 28.01 24.33
C SER A 254 16.17 26.81 23.86
N VAL A 255 15.89 25.90 24.81
CA VAL A 255 15.01 24.74 24.60
C VAL A 255 13.79 24.91 25.50
N ASP A 256 12.58 24.94 24.92
CA ASP A 256 11.32 24.91 25.64
C ASP A 256 11.01 23.51 26.17
N GLU A 257 11.38 23.22 27.41
CA GLU A 257 11.21 21.91 28.04
C GLU A 257 9.72 21.53 28.24
N VAL A 258 8.83 22.51 28.41
CA VAL A 258 7.38 22.27 28.52
C VAL A 258 6.83 21.78 27.16
N ALA A 259 7.20 22.49 26.09
CA ALA A 259 6.84 22.06 24.74
C ALA A 259 7.45 20.70 24.38
N ARG A 260 8.69 20.44 24.82
CA ARG A 260 9.38 19.14 24.62
C ARG A 260 8.63 18.01 25.30
N ARG A 261 8.20 18.16 26.54
CA ARG A 261 7.39 17.17 27.27
C ARG A 261 6.05 16.91 26.57
N LYS A 262 5.35 17.98 26.15
CA LYS A 262 4.09 17.87 25.40
C LYS A 262 4.29 17.16 24.07
N ASN A 263 5.36 17.46 23.32
CA ASN A 263 5.69 16.80 22.07
C ASN A 263 5.97 15.30 22.26
N ARG A 264 6.64 14.90 23.36
CA ARG A 264 6.90 13.48 23.66
C ARG A 264 5.62 12.65 23.75
N ASN A 265 4.57 13.18 24.38
CA ASN A 265 3.28 12.50 24.47
C ASN A 265 2.56 12.42 23.11
N LYS A 266 2.62 13.49 22.31
CA LYS A 266 2.06 13.49 20.95
C LYS A 266 2.80 12.53 20.02
N SER A 267 4.13 12.46 20.14
CA SER A 267 4.98 11.57 19.34
C SER A 267 4.70 10.08 19.59
N LYS A 268 4.29 9.68 20.81
CA LYS A 268 3.85 8.32 21.10
C LYS A 268 2.62 7.90 20.25
N ILE A 269 1.69 8.83 20.02
CA ILE A 269 0.52 8.58 19.18
C ILE A 269 0.94 8.59 17.70
N ARG A 270 1.76 9.58 17.30
CA ARG A 270 2.26 9.71 15.94
C ARG A 270 3.05 8.48 15.46
N ALA A 271 3.76 7.82 16.37
CA ALA A 271 4.53 6.61 16.03
C ALA A 271 3.72 5.51 15.33
N ARG A 272 2.38 5.55 15.41
CA ARG A 272 1.52 4.57 14.69
C ARG A 272 1.61 4.69 13.17
N VAL A 273 1.88 5.87 12.62
CA VAL A 273 2.07 6.04 11.17
C VAL A 273 3.32 5.29 10.68
N GLU A 274 4.33 5.17 11.53
CA GLU A 274 5.55 4.46 11.22
C GLU A 274 5.31 2.96 10.94
N HIS A 275 4.26 2.36 11.52
CA HIS A 275 3.89 0.99 11.21
C HIS A 275 3.43 0.84 9.76
N VAL A 276 2.66 1.81 9.23
CA VAL A 276 2.25 1.81 7.82
C VAL A 276 3.47 1.92 6.91
N PHE A 277 4.37 2.85 7.19
CA PHE A 277 5.60 3.03 6.43
C PHE A 277 6.54 1.82 6.55
N ALA A 278 6.63 1.20 7.73
CA ALA A 278 7.44 -0.01 7.91
C ALA A 278 6.93 -1.18 7.05
N VAL A 279 5.63 -1.39 6.98
CA VAL A 279 5.04 -2.42 6.12
C VAL A 279 5.34 -2.12 4.65
N VAL A 280 5.02 -0.93 4.16
CA VAL A 280 5.17 -0.57 2.75
C VAL A 280 6.64 -0.53 2.32
N LYS A 281 7.53 0.07 3.13
CA LYS A 281 8.93 0.29 2.74
C LYS A 281 9.87 -0.85 3.16
N ARG A 282 9.79 -1.31 4.42
CA ARG A 282 10.74 -2.30 4.94
C ARG A 282 10.31 -3.72 4.62
N LEU A 283 9.03 -4.04 4.82
CA LEU A 283 8.55 -5.39 4.61
C LEU A 283 8.37 -5.70 3.12
N TRP A 284 7.81 -4.76 2.34
CA TRP A 284 7.51 -4.96 0.92
C TRP A 284 8.45 -4.20 -0.03
N GLY A 285 9.48 -3.56 0.47
CA GLY A 285 10.57 -3.00 -0.33
C GLY A 285 10.20 -1.80 -1.22
N PHE A 286 9.07 -1.12 -1.00
CA PHE A 286 8.69 0.06 -1.79
C PHE A 286 9.46 1.30 -1.31
N THR A 287 10.79 1.26 -1.41
CA THR A 287 11.71 2.36 -1.07
C THR A 287 12.09 3.20 -2.28
N LYS A 288 11.94 2.62 -3.49
CA LYS A 288 12.24 3.26 -4.77
C LYS A 288 11.05 3.15 -5.71
N VAL A 289 10.84 4.17 -6.54
CA VAL A 289 9.85 4.13 -7.63
C VAL A 289 10.20 3.01 -8.60
N ARG A 290 9.19 2.36 -9.14
CA ARG A 290 9.39 1.30 -10.14
C ARG A 290 9.10 1.80 -11.56
N TYR A 291 8.24 2.79 -11.67
CA TYR A 291 7.75 3.30 -12.94
C TYR A 291 8.15 4.77 -13.13
N ARG A 292 8.14 5.23 -14.37
CA ARG A 292 8.33 6.65 -14.69
C ARG A 292 6.98 7.38 -14.54
N GLY A 293 7.01 8.57 -13.97
CA GLY A 293 5.85 9.42 -13.71
C GLY A 293 5.18 9.21 -12.34
N LEU A 294 4.54 10.26 -11.84
CA LEU A 294 3.86 10.25 -10.53
C LEU A 294 2.61 9.37 -10.53
N ALA A 295 1.79 9.44 -11.58
CA ALA A 295 0.50 8.74 -11.64
C ALA A 295 0.63 7.22 -11.49
N LYS A 296 1.59 6.59 -12.19
CA LYS A 296 1.84 5.15 -12.12
C LYS A 296 2.32 4.73 -10.73
N ASN A 297 3.22 5.53 -10.15
CA ASN A 297 3.74 5.27 -8.80
C ASN A 297 2.70 5.58 -7.71
N ALA A 298 1.78 6.53 -7.94
CA ALA A 298 0.64 6.79 -7.07
C ALA A 298 -0.32 5.59 -7.04
N ASN A 299 -0.68 5.03 -8.20
CA ASN A 299 -1.50 3.81 -8.28
C ASN A 299 -0.86 2.67 -7.47
N ARG A 300 0.47 2.46 -7.62
CA ARG A 300 1.21 1.49 -6.81
C ARG A 300 1.15 1.80 -5.32
N ALA A 301 1.31 3.07 -4.93
CA ALA A 301 1.26 3.49 -3.53
C ALA A 301 -0.10 3.23 -2.89
N PHE A 302 -1.20 3.53 -3.59
CA PHE A 302 -2.56 3.27 -3.11
C PHE A 302 -2.82 1.78 -2.90
N VAL A 303 -2.48 0.93 -3.87
CA VAL A 303 -2.58 -0.53 -3.71
C VAL A 303 -1.74 -1.02 -2.54
N SER A 304 -0.49 -0.53 -2.41
CA SER A 304 0.37 -0.92 -1.27
C SER A 304 -0.21 -0.50 0.08
N LEU A 305 -0.84 0.68 0.17
CA LEU A 305 -1.52 1.13 1.40
C LEU A 305 -2.78 0.31 1.70
N ALA A 306 -3.56 -0.06 0.68
CA ALA A 306 -4.70 -0.96 0.83
C ALA A 306 -4.27 -2.29 1.45
N LEU A 307 -3.25 -2.91 0.87
CA LEU A 307 -2.68 -4.16 1.37
C LEU A 307 -2.06 -4.02 2.76
N ALA A 308 -1.43 -2.86 3.06
CA ALA A 308 -0.90 -2.57 4.39
C ALA A 308 -2.01 -2.49 5.44
N ASN A 309 -3.16 -1.90 5.11
CA ASN A 309 -4.31 -1.87 6.01
C ASN A 309 -4.82 -3.27 6.34
N LEU A 310 -4.95 -4.15 5.35
CA LEU A 310 -5.32 -5.56 5.58
C LEU A 310 -4.30 -6.25 6.48
N PHE A 311 -3.01 -6.10 6.19
CA PHE A 311 -1.95 -6.70 6.97
C PHE A 311 -1.90 -6.20 8.42
N LEU A 312 -2.06 -4.91 8.66
CA LEU A 312 -2.07 -4.32 10.00
C LEU A 312 -3.34 -4.67 10.80
N SER A 313 -4.44 -4.92 10.12
CA SER A 313 -5.70 -5.29 10.76
C SER A 313 -5.82 -6.80 11.08
N ARG A 314 -4.91 -7.65 10.59
CA ARG A 314 -5.00 -9.12 10.68
C ARG A 314 -5.24 -9.65 12.10
N GLY A 315 -4.55 -9.12 13.11
CA GLY A 315 -4.71 -9.56 14.50
C GLY A 315 -6.10 -9.27 15.10
N ARG A 316 -6.81 -8.28 14.56
CA ARG A 316 -8.18 -7.95 14.98
C ARG A 316 -9.20 -8.89 14.33
N PHE A 317 -8.91 -9.35 13.11
CA PHE A 317 -9.77 -10.30 12.40
C PHE A 317 -9.70 -11.71 13.01
N THR A 318 -8.48 -12.13 13.41
CA THR A 318 -8.31 -13.45 14.06
C THR A 318 -8.91 -13.52 15.46
N ALA A 319 -9.03 -12.40 16.17
CA ALA A 319 -9.68 -12.36 17.49
C ALA A 319 -11.20 -12.51 17.41
N GLN A 320 -11.85 -12.14 16.29
CA GLN A 320 -13.29 -12.26 16.08
C GLN A 320 -13.73 -13.66 15.59
N VAL A 321 -12.79 -14.49 15.14
CA VAL A 321 -13.06 -15.84 14.59
C VAL A 321 -12.74 -16.94 15.63
N ARG A 322 -12.28 -16.59 16.82
CA ARG A 322 -12.19 -17.57 17.91
C ARG A 322 -13.58 -17.74 18.53
N PRO A 323 -14.16 -18.97 18.45
CA PRO A 323 -15.45 -19.31 19.08
C PRO A 323 -15.38 -19.10 20.57
#